data_2e34164ab2827275d88bf862ccba55ed
#
_entry.id   2e34164ab2827275d88bf862ccba55ed
#
_cell.length_a   1.000
_cell.length_b   1.000
_cell.length_c   1.000
_cell.angle_alpha   90.00
_cell.angle_beta   90.00
_cell.angle_gamma   90.00
#
_symmetry.space_group_name_H-M   'P 1'
#
loop_
_entity.id
_entity.type
_entity.pdbx_description
1 polymer ?
#
loop_
_entity_poly.entity_id
_entity_poly.type
_entity_poly.pdbx_seq_one_letter_code
_entity_poly.pdbx_strand_id
1 'polypeptide(L)'
;VDHAHGDVIVFIDSDLVVTDSFLSCHAGSLVSSWAERGDRLCFTYGAVVNTANFEQPTAERHKLRDLSWAYFATGNVAIDKEVLQRAGLFDTGFSLYGWEDLELRERLRRMGVQLIKCPAAVGYHWHPALTLDQIPRLIEVEGERARMGLVFFRKHPTRRVRFIIQFTWLHRLLWELLTLGGLINEHSLRPLLRWLIRHGYPGTAMELLRLPLNRIGV
;
A
#
# COMPACT_ATOMS: atom_id res chain seq x y z
N VAL A 1 13.26 -8.01 -12.10
CA VAL A 1 13.03 -7.47 -13.46
C VAL A 1 14.04 -8.06 -14.45
N ASP A 2 15.32 -8.13 -14.10
CA ASP A 2 16.39 -8.59 -15.01
C ASP A 2 16.22 -10.03 -15.49
N HIS A 3 15.67 -10.91 -14.66
CA HIS A 3 15.38 -12.32 -14.99
C HIS A 3 14.01 -12.52 -15.69
N ALA A 4 13.21 -11.46 -15.84
CA ALA A 4 11.93 -11.58 -16.52
C ALA A 4 12.10 -11.57 -18.04
N HIS A 5 11.46 -12.51 -18.74
CA HIS A 5 11.52 -12.62 -20.20
C HIS A 5 10.32 -11.98 -20.92
N GLY A 6 9.23 -11.67 -20.18
CA GLY A 6 8.04 -11.05 -20.75
C GLY A 6 8.17 -9.53 -20.90
N ASP A 7 7.34 -8.96 -21.79
CA ASP A 7 7.25 -7.51 -22.02
C ASP A 7 6.51 -6.76 -20.90
N VAL A 8 5.70 -7.46 -20.12
CA VAL A 8 4.94 -6.92 -19.00
C VAL A 8 5.44 -7.51 -17.69
N ILE A 9 5.71 -6.67 -16.73
CA ILE A 9 6.02 -7.05 -15.35
C ILE A 9 4.75 -6.92 -14.53
N VAL A 10 4.36 -8.02 -13.85
CA VAL A 10 3.28 -8.03 -12.88
C VAL A 10 3.88 -8.15 -11.49
N PHE A 11 3.60 -7.17 -10.64
CA PHE A 11 3.94 -7.20 -9.22
C PHE A 11 2.78 -7.78 -8.44
N ILE A 12 3.10 -8.74 -7.59
CA ILE A 12 2.16 -9.44 -6.72
C ILE A 12 2.84 -9.79 -5.42
N ASP A 13 2.18 -9.57 -4.29
CA ASP A 13 2.68 -10.00 -2.99
C ASP A 13 2.58 -11.52 -2.84
N SER A 14 3.50 -12.12 -2.11
CA SER A 14 3.60 -13.59 -1.96
C SER A 14 2.43 -14.23 -1.19
N ASP A 15 1.66 -13.42 -0.47
CA ASP A 15 0.48 -13.78 0.33
C ASP A 15 -0.84 -13.32 -0.32
N LEU A 16 -0.81 -13.12 -1.64
CA LEU A 16 -1.99 -12.79 -2.46
C LEU A 16 -2.54 -14.03 -3.16
N VAL A 17 -3.84 -14.27 -3.01
CA VAL A 17 -4.60 -15.22 -3.84
C VAL A 17 -5.34 -14.44 -4.91
N VAL A 18 -5.16 -14.82 -6.17
CA VAL A 18 -5.73 -14.11 -7.33
C VAL A 18 -6.85 -14.91 -7.99
N THR A 19 -7.72 -14.21 -8.71
CA THR A 19 -8.78 -14.82 -9.53
C THR A 19 -8.23 -15.33 -10.87
N ASP A 20 -8.91 -16.26 -11.51
CA ASP A 20 -8.52 -16.83 -12.82
C ASP A 20 -8.37 -15.76 -13.92
N SER A 21 -9.16 -14.68 -13.82
CA SER A 21 -9.11 -13.56 -14.77
C SER A 21 -8.02 -12.53 -14.47
N PHE A 22 -7.25 -12.68 -13.39
CA PHE A 22 -6.30 -11.66 -12.90
C PHE A 22 -5.31 -11.21 -13.98
N LEU A 23 -4.56 -12.14 -14.58
CA LEU A 23 -3.58 -11.81 -15.61
C LEU A 23 -4.22 -11.30 -16.89
N SER A 24 -5.32 -11.91 -17.35
CA SER A 24 -6.02 -11.50 -18.55
C SER A 24 -6.62 -10.09 -18.43
N CYS A 25 -7.11 -9.71 -17.25
CA CYS A 25 -7.58 -8.35 -16.97
C CYS A 25 -6.47 -7.32 -17.07
N HIS A 26 -5.30 -7.58 -16.46
CA HIS A 26 -4.15 -6.69 -16.56
C HIS A 26 -3.65 -6.56 -18.00
N ALA A 27 -3.41 -7.69 -18.67
CA ALA A 27 -2.92 -7.70 -20.05
C ALA A 27 -3.90 -7.02 -21.01
N GLY A 28 -5.18 -7.35 -20.93
CA GLY A 28 -6.23 -6.74 -21.77
C GLY A 28 -6.33 -5.24 -21.57
N SER A 29 -6.31 -4.77 -20.31
CA SER A 29 -6.36 -3.33 -20.01
C SER A 29 -5.12 -2.57 -20.51
N LEU A 30 -3.92 -3.16 -20.41
CA LEU A 30 -2.71 -2.56 -20.96
C LEU A 30 -2.76 -2.49 -22.49
N VAL A 31 -3.06 -3.60 -23.16
CA VAL A 31 -3.12 -3.65 -24.63
C VAL A 31 -4.15 -2.67 -25.20
N SER A 32 -5.35 -2.62 -24.62
CA SER A 32 -6.39 -1.67 -25.03
C SER A 32 -5.91 -0.22 -24.85
N SER A 33 -5.32 0.09 -23.70
CA SER A 33 -4.80 1.43 -23.42
C SER A 33 -3.66 1.83 -24.37
N TRP A 34 -2.76 0.92 -24.70
CA TRP A 34 -1.68 1.16 -25.67
C TRP A 34 -2.23 1.43 -27.08
N ALA A 35 -3.24 0.67 -27.51
CA ALA A 35 -3.89 0.87 -28.79
C ALA A 35 -4.60 2.23 -28.89
N GLU A 36 -5.30 2.62 -27.84
CA GLU A 36 -6.01 3.90 -27.77
C GLU A 36 -5.07 5.12 -27.72
N ARG A 37 -3.96 5.00 -27.02
CA ARG A 37 -3.02 6.10 -26.76
C ARG A 37 -1.91 6.22 -27.78
N GLY A 38 -1.58 5.14 -28.47
CA GLY A 38 -0.42 5.07 -29.35
C GLY A 38 0.93 5.06 -28.60
N ASP A 39 0.92 4.86 -27.27
CA ASP A 39 2.11 4.77 -26.43
C ASP A 39 1.94 3.69 -25.35
N ARG A 40 3.06 3.32 -24.68
CA ARG A 40 3.05 2.35 -23.56
C ARG A 40 3.18 3.02 -22.19
N LEU A 41 2.97 4.34 -22.10
CA LEU A 41 3.15 5.11 -20.86
C LEU A 41 1.96 4.97 -19.90
N CYS A 42 1.64 3.75 -19.55
CA CYS A 42 0.61 3.44 -18.55
C CYS A 42 0.99 2.20 -17.73
N PHE A 43 0.34 2.06 -16.58
CA PHE A 43 0.34 0.86 -15.76
C PHE A 43 -1.09 0.58 -15.27
N THR A 44 -1.40 -0.68 -15.04
CA THR A 44 -2.69 -1.10 -14.47
C THR A 44 -2.54 -1.34 -12.97
N TYR A 45 -3.60 -0.99 -12.24
CA TYR A 45 -3.72 -1.21 -10.79
C TYR A 45 -5.02 -1.98 -10.54
N GLY A 46 -4.91 -3.18 -9.99
CA GLY A 46 -6.03 -4.06 -9.66
C GLY A 46 -6.60 -3.78 -8.26
N ALA A 47 -7.66 -4.50 -7.92
CA ALA A 47 -8.27 -4.42 -6.60
C ALA A 47 -7.57 -5.36 -5.61
N VAL A 48 -7.34 -4.88 -4.38
CA VAL A 48 -6.82 -5.71 -3.28
C VAL A 48 -7.87 -5.78 -2.19
N VAL A 49 -8.24 -7.02 -1.81
CA VAL A 49 -9.21 -7.31 -0.75
C VAL A 49 -8.46 -7.95 0.41
N ASN A 50 -8.36 -7.25 1.53
CA ASN A 50 -7.73 -7.81 2.73
C ASN A 50 -8.66 -8.84 3.39
N THR A 51 -8.15 -10.03 3.69
CA THR A 51 -8.85 -11.10 4.37
C THR A 51 -8.02 -11.71 5.49
N ALA A 52 -8.67 -12.12 6.58
CA ALA A 52 -8.06 -12.94 7.62
C ALA A 52 -8.38 -14.45 7.42
N ASN A 53 -9.20 -14.80 6.42
CA ASN A 53 -9.58 -16.18 6.14
C ASN A 53 -8.54 -16.80 5.20
N PHE A 54 -7.64 -17.59 5.76
CA PHE A 54 -6.60 -18.30 5.01
C PHE A 54 -7.17 -19.44 4.15
N GLU A 55 -8.17 -20.15 4.66
CA GLU A 55 -8.73 -21.35 4.01
C GLU A 55 -9.60 -21.00 2.79
N GLN A 56 -10.31 -19.87 2.86
CA GLN A 56 -11.20 -19.41 1.79
C GLN A 56 -11.09 -17.89 1.60
N PRO A 57 -9.95 -17.38 1.12
CA PRO A 57 -9.72 -15.94 1.01
C PRO A 57 -10.70 -15.26 0.05
N THR A 58 -11.15 -15.97 -0.98
CA THR A 58 -12.11 -15.48 -1.98
C THR A 58 -13.55 -15.35 -1.46
N ALA A 59 -13.86 -15.87 -0.29
CA ALA A 59 -15.17 -15.70 0.36
C ALA A 59 -15.32 -14.28 0.97
N GLU A 60 -14.23 -13.51 1.11
CA GLU A 60 -14.29 -12.15 1.60
C GLU A 60 -14.98 -11.22 0.60
N ARG A 61 -15.91 -10.40 1.11
CA ARG A 61 -16.64 -9.46 0.24
C ARG A 61 -15.78 -8.26 -0.12
N HIS A 62 -15.77 -7.91 -1.39
CA HIS A 62 -15.14 -6.69 -1.89
C HIS A 62 -15.78 -5.45 -1.23
N LYS A 63 -15.02 -4.71 -0.45
CA LYS A 63 -15.45 -3.42 0.09
C LYS A 63 -15.34 -2.39 -1.03
N LEU A 64 -16.49 -1.83 -1.45
CA LEU A 64 -16.67 -1.00 -2.65
C LEU A 64 -15.85 0.32 -2.69
N ARG A 65 -15.07 0.66 -1.66
CA ARG A 65 -14.30 1.91 -1.62
C ARG A 65 -12.92 1.68 -1.03
N ASP A 66 -11.97 1.40 -1.91
CA ASP A 66 -10.58 1.71 -1.58
C ASP A 66 -10.38 3.22 -1.74
N LEU A 67 -10.37 3.95 -0.62
CA LEU A 67 -10.06 5.37 -0.53
C LEU A 67 -8.56 5.63 -0.46
N SER A 68 -7.74 4.60 -0.65
CA SER A 68 -6.29 4.72 -0.65
C SER A 68 -5.83 5.63 -1.80
N TRP A 69 -5.07 6.66 -1.45
CA TRP A 69 -4.38 7.54 -2.41
C TRP A 69 -3.07 6.92 -2.94
N ALA A 70 -2.74 5.73 -2.47
CA ALA A 70 -1.57 4.96 -2.87
C ALA A 70 -1.84 4.24 -4.20
N TYR A 71 -1.65 4.92 -5.31
CA TYR A 71 -1.96 4.40 -6.64
C TYR A 71 -0.94 3.41 -7.22
N PHE A 72 0.21 3.22 -6.61
CA PHE A 72 1.21 2.24 -7.03
C PHE A 72 1.67 1.45 -5.81
N ALA A 73 0.78 0.63 -5.27
CA ALA A 73 1.16 -0.38 -4.29
C ALA A 73 1.49 -1.67 -5.05
N THR A 74 2.68 -2.18 -4.88
CA THR A 74 3.23 -3.31 -5.66
C THR A 74 2.53 -4.64 -5.46
N GLY A 75 1.56 -4.72 -4.55
CA GLY A 75 0.77 -5.93 -4.33
C GLY A 75 -0.15 -6.31 -5.50
N ASN A 76 -0.52 -5.40 -6.41
CA ASN A 76 -1.39 -5.71 -7.56
C ASN A 76 -1.23 -4.67 -8.69
N VAL A 77 -0.11 -4.72 -9.41
CA VAL A 77 0.23 -3.77 -10.48
C VAL A 77 0.83 -4.49 -11.68
N ALA A 78 0.47 -4.08 -12.89
CA ALA A 78 1.16 -4.51 -14.11
C ALA A 78 1.63 -3.31 -14.93
N ILE A 79 2.85 -3.38 -15.45
CA ILE A 79 3.51 -2.31 -16.18
C ILE A 79 4.39 -2.87 -17.31
N ASP A 80 4.53 -2.12 -18.40
CA ASP A 80 5.51 -2.43 -19.46
C ASP A 80 6.93 -2.43 -18.88
N LYS A 81 7.71 -3.47 -19.24
CA LYS A 81 9.06 -3.69 -18.74
C LYS A 81 10.02 -2.56 -19.10
N GLU A 82 9.95 -2.06 -20.34
CA GLU A 82 10.83 -0.97 -20.81
C GLU A 82 10.51 0.34 -20.09
N VAL A 83 9.22 0.62 -19.86
CA VAL A 83 8.78 1.80 -19.09
C VAL A 83 9.32 1.74 -17.68
N LEU A 84 9.26 0.57 -17.03
CA LEU A 84 9.78 0.35 -15.69
C LEU A 84 11.31 0.51 -15.63
N GLN A 85 12.04 -0.04 -16.61
CA GLN A 85 13.50 0.11 -16.72
C GLN A 85 13.92 1.55 -16.96
N ARG A 86 13.22 2.28 -17.83
CA ARG A 86 13.43 3.73 -18.06
C ARG A 86 13.16 4.56 -16.82
N ALA A 87 12.25 4.13 -15.96
CA ALA A 87 12.01 4.78 -14.66
C ALA A 87 13.14 4.51 -13.64
N GLY A 88 14.09 3.59 -13.92
CA GLY A 88 15.23 3.27 -13.07
C GLY A 88 14.93 2.25 -11.97
N LEU A 89 13.86 1.46 -12.10
CA LEU A 89 13.49 0.39 -11.16
C LEU A 89 13.24 0.90 -9.72
N PHE A 90 13.29 0.01 -8.72
CA PHE A 90 13.20 0.39 -7.31
C PHE A 90 14.52 1.00 -6.84
N ASP A 91 14.41 2.06 -6.04
CA ASP A 91 15.57 2.72 -5.46
C ASP A 91 16.06 1.97 -4.21
N THR A 92 17.26 1.40 -4.28
CA THR A 92 17.89 0.65 -3.19
C THR A 92 18.25 1.49 -1.96
N GLY A 93 18.11 2.80 -2.02
CA GLY A 93 18.26 3.70 -0.88
C GLY A 93 17.11 3.58 0.15
N PHE A 94 16.02 2.88 -0.20
CA PHE A 94 14.97 2.50 0.74
C PHE A 94 15.35 1.16 1.39
N SER A 95 16.15 1.24 2.46
CA SER A 95 16.70 0.06 3.15
C SER A 95 15.84 -0.47 4.29
N LEU A 96 14.78 0.26 4.66
CA LEU A 96 13.80 -0.12 5.67
C LEU A 96 12.40 -0.17 5.04
N TYR A 97 11.37 -0.50 5.82
CA TYR A 97 10.02 -0.68 5.33
C TYR A 97 9.38 0.61 4.82
N GLY A 98 8.84 0.54 3.60
CA GLY A 98 7.83 1.47 3.03
C GLY A 98 8.37 2.60 2.16
N TRP A 99 7.47 3.10 1.33
CA TRP A 99 7.59 4.24 0.40
C TRP A 99 8.38 4.00 -0.89
N GLU A 100 9.09 2.88 -1.06
CA GLU A 100 9.84 2.53 -2.27
C GLU A 100 8.95 2.46 -3.52
N ASP A 101 7.74 1.96 -3.35
CA ASP A 101 6.72 1.84 -4.38
C ASP A 101 6.14 3.22 -4.76
N LEU A 102 5.82 4.07 -3.78
CA LEU A 102 5.32 5.41 -4.03
C LEU A 102 6.41 6.36 -4.55
N GLU A 103 7.66 6.11 -4.21
CA GLU A 103 8.79 6.81 -4.81
C GLU A 103 8.92 6.48 -6.30
N LEU A 104 8.89 5.19 -6.66
CA LEU A 104 8.86 4.74 -8.05
C LEU A 104 7.66 5.33 -8.80
N ARG A 105 6.47 5.34 -8.16
CA ARG A 105 5.28 5.98 -8.72
C ARG A 105 5.49 7.46 -9.00
N GLU A 106 6.19 8.21 -8.15
CA GLU A 106 6.46 9.63 -8.37
C GLU A 106 7.38 9.84 -9.58
N ARG A 107 8.37 8.95 -9.82
CA ARG A 107 9.20 8.97 -11.03
C ARG A 107 8.38 8.64 -12.28
N LEU A 108 7.57 7.58 -12.24
CA LEU A 108 6.66 7.21 -13.33
C LEU A 108 5.70 8.36 -13.68
N ARG A 109 5.13 9.02 -12.68
CA ARG A 109 4.27 10.19 -12.87
C ARG A 109 4.98 11.35 -13.59
N ARG A 110 6.25 11.61 -13.25
CA ARG A 110 7.06 12.65 -13.92
C ARG A 110 7.37 12.29 -15.37
N MET A 111 7.40 11.02 -15.70
CA MET A 111 7.54 10.54 -17.08
C MET A 111 6.22 10.59 -17.87
N GLY A 112 5.12 11.02 -17.25
CA GLY A 112 3.80 11.04 -17.88
C GLY A 112 3.07 9.69 -17.89
N VAL A 113 3.56 8.69 -17.14
CA VAL A 113 2.94 7.37 -17.05
C VAL A 113 1.60 7.48 -16.33
N GLN A 114 0.54 6.98 -16.95
CA GLN A 114 -0.82 7.08 -16.43
C GLN A 114 -1.25 5.81 -15.70
N LEU A 115 -2.07 5.99 -14.69
CA LEU A 115 -2.75 4.90 -13.98
C LEU A 115 -4.01 4.48 -14.74
N ILE A 116 -4.15 3.19 -15.01
CA ILE A 116 -5.36 2.55 -15.52
C ILE A 116 -5.92 1.66 -14.40
N LYS A 117 -7.10 1.97 -13.90
CA LYS A 117 -7.76 1.10 -12.90
C LYS A 117 -8.27 -0.16 -13.57
N CYS A 118 -7.93 -1.31 -12.97
CA CYS A 118 -8.35 -2.64 -13.43
C CYS A 118 -9.09 -3.38 -12.30
N PRO A 119 -10.33 -2.96 -11.93
CA PRO A 119 -11.03 -3.49 -10.77
C PRO A 119 -11.38 -4.98 -10.88
N ALA A 120 -11.37 -5.54 -12.09
CA ALA A 120 -11.59 -6.96 -12.33
C ALA A 120 -10.36 -7.83 -12.04
N ALA A 121 -9.17 -7.25 -11.96
CA ALA A 121 -7.96 -7.93 -11.48
C ALA A 121 -7.96 -7.93 -9.95
N VAL A 122 -8.67 -8.87 -9.34
CA VAL A 122 -8.84 -8.96 -7.88
C VAL A 122 -7.77 -9.84 -7.27
N GLY A 123 -7.08 -9.31 -6.26
CA GLY A 123 -6.17 -10.06 -5.41
C GLY A 123 -6.69 -10.05 -3.95
N TYR A 124 -6.75 -11.22 -3.32
CA TYR A 124 -7.13 -11.38 -1.92
C TYR A 124 -5.86 -11.48 -1.09
N HIS A 125 -5.59 -10.44 -0.32
CA HIS A 125 -4.37 -10.32 0.48
C HIS A 125 -4.64 -10.87 1.89
N TRP A 126 -3.96 -11.96 2.22
CA TRP A 126 -4.11 -12.56 3.53
C TRP A 126 -3.32 -11.77 4.58
N HIS A 127 -4.03 -11.37 5.61
CA HIS A 127 -3.44 -10.79 6.81
C HIS A 127 -3.90 -11.57 8.03
N PRO A 128 -2.97 -12.07 8.87
CA PRO A 128 -3.35 -12.71 10.11
C PRO A 128 -4.11 -11.73 11.01
N ALA A 129 -5.06 -12.26 11.77
CA ALA A 129 -5.79 -11.47 12.75
C ALA A 129 -4.81 -10.85 13.77
N LEU A 130 -5.06 -9.59 14.17
CA LEU A 130 -4.23 -8.91 15.15
C LEU A 130 -4.15 -9.69 16.47
N THR A 131 -2.92 -9.84 16.97
CA THR A 131 -2.62 -10.34 18.30
C THR A 131 -1.81 -9.31 19.11
N LEU A 132 -1.86 -9.38 20.45
CA LEU A 132 -1.21 -8.37 21.29
C LEU A 132 0.31 -8.40 21.25
N ASP A 133 0.89 -9.52 20.93
CA ASP A 133 2.34 -9.74 20.80
C ASP A 133 2.92 -9.13 19.51
N GLN A 134 2.08 -8.86 18.52
CA GLN A 134 2.48 -8.17 17.28
C GLN A 134 2.65 -6.66 17.46
N ILE A 135 2.07 -6.06 18.50
CA ILE A 135 2.07 -4.60 18.70
C ILE A 135 3.48 -3.99 18.69
N PRO A 136 4.49 -4.52 19.39
CA PRO A 136 5.84 -3.96 19.35
C PRO A 136 6.43 -3.94 17.93
N ARG A 137 6.20 -5.00 17.13
CA ARG A 137 6.68 -5.05 15.74
C ARG A 137 5.97 -4.02 14.87
N LEU A 138 4.66 -3.82 15.04
CA LEU A 138 3.90 -2.80 14.32
C LEU A 138 4.42 -1.39 14.61
N ILE A 139 4.77 -1.08 15.86
CA ILE A 139 5.37 0.20 16.26
C ILE A 139 6.74 0.38 15.58
N GLU A 140 7.57 -0.65 15.57
CA GLU A 140 8.87 -0.63 14.89
C GLU A 140 8.72 -0.35 13.39
N VAL A 141 7.81 -1.05 12.71
CA VAL A 141 7.49 -0.87 11.29
C VAL A 141 7.03 0.56 10.98
N GLU A 142 6.18 1.17 11.83
CA GLU A 142 5.79 2.56 11.62
C GLU A 142 6.97 3.52 11.84
N GLY A 143 7.87 3.23 12.76
CA GLY A 143 9.11 3.99 12.93
C GLY A 143 10.07 3.87 11.73
N GLU A 144 10.18 2.69 11.13
CA GLU A 144 10.91 2.48 9.88
C GLU A 144 10.29 3.27 8.74
N ARG A 145 8.96 3.19 8.61
CA ARG A 145 8.17 3.90 7.61
C ARG A 145 8.32 5.42 7.72
N ALA A 146 8.31 5.97 8.93
CA ALA A 146 8.56 7.39 9.16
C ALA A 146 9.95 7.81 8.65
N ARG A 147 10.99 7.02 8.95
CA ARG A 147 12.36 7.26 8.46
C ARG A 147 12.47 7.22 6.94
N MET A 148 11.85 6.22 6.30
CA MET A 148 11.83 6.12 4.83
C MET A 148 10.99 7.22 4.20
N GLY A 149 9.95 7.71 4.88
CA GLY A 149 9.20 8.90 4.46
C GLY A 149 10.08 10.15 4.34
N LEU A 150 11.02 10.35 5.27
CA LEU A 150 11.98 11.44 5.17
C LEU A 150 12.97 11.24 4.01
N VAL A 151 13.38 10.00 3.71
CA VAL A 151 14.20 9.69 2.53
C VAL A 151 13.43 10.03 1.26
N PHE A 152 12.15 9.62 1.18
CA PHE A 152 11.28 9.94 0.07
C PHE A 152 11.14 11.46 -0.13
N PHE A 153 10.90 12.21 0.93
CA PHE A 153 10.80 13.66 0.85
C PHE A 153 12.11 14.34 0.42
N ARG A 154 13.26 13.87 0.91
CA ARG A 154 14.57 14.41 0.48
C ARG A 154 14.82 14.21 -1.01
N LYS A 155 14.39 13.07 -1.57
CA LYS A 155 14.51 12.78 -3.03
C LYS A 155 13.51 13.58 -3.86
N HIS A 156 12.33 13.84 -3.32
CA HIS A 156 11.25 14.56 -4.00
C HIS A 156 10.62 15.61 -3.07
N PRO A 157 11.26 16.77 -2.85
CA PRO A 157 10.82 17.80 -1.90
C PRO A 157 9.62 18.60 -2.42
N THR A 158 8.50 17.93 -2.67
CA THR A 158 7.27 18.52 -3.19
C THR A 158 6.18 18.59 -2.11
N ARG A 159 5.24 19.54 -2.26
CA ARG A 159 4.04 19.60 -1.39
C ARG A 159 3.23 18.30 -1.44
N ARG A 160 3.18 17.67 -2.61
CA ARG A 160 2.47 16.39 -2.82
C ARG A 160 3.09 15.27 -1.97
N VAL A 161 4.41 15.06 -2.07
CA VAL A 161 5.12 14.03 -1.29
C VAL A 161 4.99 14.32 0.20
N ARG A 162 5.17 15.58 0.61
CA ARG A 162 4.99 16.00 2.00
C ARG A 162 3.59 15.67 2.54
N PHE A 163 2.56 15.80 1.71
CA PHE A 163 1.19 15.43 2.06
C PHE A 163 1.01 13.91 2.12
N ILE A 164 1.55 13.16 1.16
CA ILE A 164 1.46 11.69 1.09
C ILE A 164 2.08 11.05 2.33
N ILE A 165 3.27 11.48 2.74
CA ILE A 165 3.95 10.97 3.95
C ILE A 165 3.41 11.59 5.25
N GLN A 166 2.34 12.37 5.15
CA GLN A 166 1.69 13.07 6.27
C GLN A 166 2.61 14.06 7.03
N PHE A 167 3.73 14.47 6.46
CA PHE A 167 4.70 15.38 7.09
C PHE A 167 4.27 16.85 6.99
N THR A 168 3.09 17.17 7.53
CA THR A 168 2.54 18.53 7.60
C THR A 168 2.05 18.86 9.01
N TRP A 169 2.04 20.16 9.36
CA TRP A 169 1.50 20.60 10.64
C TRP A 169 0.02 20.20 10.83
N LEU A 170 -0.75 20.15 9.72
CA LEU A 170 -2.16 19.75 9.73
C LEU A 170 -2.31 18.27 10.16
N HIS A 171 -1.51 17.36 9.58
CA HIS A 171 -1.54 15.95 9.98
C HIS A 171 -1.10 15.77 11.43
N ARG A 172 -0.04 16.49 11.85
CA ARG A 172 0.39 16.48 13.24
C ARG A 172 -0.72 16.94 14.19
N LEU A 173 -1.38 18.07 13.88
CA LEU A 173 -2.51 18.56 14.70
C LEU A 173 -3.65 17.53 14.72
N LEU A 174 -3.99 16.94 13.57
CA LEU A 174 -5.04 15.92 13.48
C LEU A 174 -4.73 14.72 14.38
N TRP A 175 -3.51 14.17 14.31
CA TRP A 175 -3.15 13.01 15.12
C TRP A 175 -3.01 13.36 16.62
N GLU A 176 -2.54 14.55 16.96
CA GLU A 176 -2.56 15.02 18.36
C GLU A 176 -4.00 15.12 18.90
N LEU A 177 -4.95 15.65 18.12
CA LEU A 177 -6.35 15.71 18.52
C LEU A 177 -6.97 14.30 18.64
N LEU A 178 -6.78 13.43 17.63
CA LEU A 178 -7.34 12.08 17.62
C LEU A 178 -6.77 11.18 18.72
N THR A 179 -5.55 11.44 19.16
CA THR A 179 -4.89 10.68 20.23
C THR A 179 -4.94 11.40 21.57
N LEU A 180 -5.67 12.52 21.67
CA LEU A 180 -5.75 13.35 22.88
C LEU A 180 -4.35 13.71 23.43
N GLY A 181 -3.48 14.24 22.55
CA GLY A 181 -2.10 14.58 22.93
C GLY A 181 -1.22 13.37 23.27
N GLY A 182 -1.60 12.16 22.80
CA GLY A 182 -0.88 10.91 23.08
C GLY A 182 -1.38 10.15 24.31
N LEU A 183 -2.47 10.59 24.94
CA LEU A 183 -3.14 9.81 26.00
C LEU A 183 -3.70 8.49 25.44
N ILE A 184 -4.20 8.51 24.20
CA ILE A 184 -4.56 7.31 23.46
C ILE A 184 -3.29 6.77 22.80
N ASN A 185 -2.70 5.74 23.39
CA ASN A 185 -1.50 5.04 22.94
C ASN A 185 -1.65 3.52 23.10
N GLU A 186 -0.65 2.77 22.69
CA GLU A 186 -0.67 1.29 22.72
C GLU A 186 -0.85 0.73 24.13
N HIS A 187 -0.37 1.44 25.14
CA HIS A 187 -0.49 1.01 26.55
C HIS A 187 -1.91 1.27 27.08
N SER A 188 -2.44 2.48 26.86
CA SER A 188 -3.79 2.86 27.32
C SER A 188 -4.88 2.06 26.58
N LEU A 189 -4.66 1.71 25.32
CA LEU A 189 -5.59 0.88 24.53
C LEU A 189 -5.50 -0.60 24.87
N ARG A 190 -4.42 -1.09 25.45
CA ARG A 190 -4.15 -2.52 25.64
C ARG A 190 -5.27 -3.32 26.31
N PRO A 191 -5.95 -2.83 27.36
CA PRO A 191 -7.10 -3.56 27.94
C PRO A 191 -8.27 -3.70 26.96
N LEU A 192 -8.60 -2.64 26.23
CA LEU A 192 -9.66 -2.62 25.22
C LEU A 192 -9.33 -3.53 24.05
N LEU A 193 -8.09 -3.45 23.52
CA LEU A 193 -7.63 -4.34 22.44
C LEU A 193 -7.72 -5.80 22.83
N ARG A 194 -7.29 -6.14 24.08
CA ARG A 194 -7.40 -7.50 24.61
C ARG A 194 -8.85 -7.96 24.67
N TRP A 195 -9.76 -7.10 25.12
CA TRP A 195 -11.18 -7.40 25.16
C TRP A 195 -11.75 -7.66 23.77
N LEU A 196 -11.49 -6.78 22.81
CA LEU A 196 -11.94 -6.93 21.42
C LEU A 196 -11.44 -8.21 20.77
N ILE A 197 -10.15 -8.49 20.89
CA ILE A 197 -9.54 -9.72 20.32
C ILE A 197 -10.18 -10.98 20.92
N ARG A 198 -10.38 -11.02 22.24
CA ARG A 198 -11.01 -12.17 22.92
C ARG A 198 -12.46 -12.38 22.51
N HIS A 199 -13.18 -11.34 22.13
CA HIS A 199 -14.57 -11.43 21.70
C HIS A 199 -14.74 -11.54 20.16
N GLY A 200 -13.66 -11.81 19.43
CA GLY A 200 -13.72 -12.05 17.97
C GLY A 200 -13.77 -10.79 17.11
N TYR A 201 -13.32 -9.64 17.64
CA TYR A 201 -13.25 -8.37 16.91
C TYR A 201 -11.81 -7.87 16.64
N PRO A 202 -10.89 -8.72 16.11
CA PRO A 202 -9.50 -8.32 15.88
C PRO A 202 -9.36 -7.20 14.82
N GLY A 203 -10.27 -7.13 13.85
CA GLY A 203 -10.31 -6.05 12.85
C GLY A 203 -10.59 -4.68 13.50
N THR A 204 -11.58 -4.60 14.39
CA THR A 204 -11.86 -3.38 15.16
C THR A 204 -10.69 -3.00 16.07
N ALA A 205 -10.04 -3.99 16.68
CA ALA A 205 -8.84 -3.75 17.48
C ALA A 205 -7.71 -3.15 16.64
N MET A 206 -7.50 -3.63 15.40
CA MET A 206 -6.50 -3.07 14.48
C MET A 206 -6.82 -1.63 14.08
N GLU A 207 -8.08 -1.31 13.77
CA GLU A 207 -8.49 0.05 13.43
C GLU A 207 -8.25 1.03 14.60
N LEU A 208 -8.51 0.62 15.83
CA LEU A 208 -8.21 1.44 17.02
C LEU A 208 -6.70 1.61 17.23
N LEU A 209 -5.92 0.54 17.02
CA LEU A 209 -4.46 0.60 17.16
C LEU A 209 -3.81 1.52 16.11
N ARG A 210 -4.43 1.68 14.93
CA ARG A 210 -3.94 2.61 13.90
C ARG A 210 -3.86 4.06 14.38
N LEU A 211 -4.66 4.48 15.35
CA LEU A 211 -4.61 5.85 15.88
C LEU A 211 -3.22 6.20 16.45
N PRO A 212 -2.68 5.48 17.47
CA PRO A 212 -1.35 5.76 17.96
C PRO A 212 -0.24 5.42 16.94
N LEU A 213 -0.42 4.40 16.08
CA LEU A 213 0.55 4.05 15.06
C LEU A 213 0.75 5.19 14.06
N ASN A 214 -0.33 5.77 13.53
CA ASN A 214 -0.25 6.90 12.61
C ASN A 214 0.39 8.14 13.24
N ARG A 215 0.22 8.35 14.56
CA ARG A 215 0.91 9.43 15.28
C ARG A 215 2.42 9.25 15.30
N ILE A 216 2.92 8.02 15.35
CA ILE A 216 4.36 7.71 15.27
C ILE A 216 4.92 8.06 13.89
N GLY A 217 4.12 7.86 12.83
CA GLY A 217 4.49 8.10 11.43
C GLY A 217 4.58 9.57 11.03
N VAL A 218 4.18 10.53 11.87
CA VAL A 218 4.07 11.98 11.63
C VAL A 218 5.06 12.74 12.50
#